data_f2f85da482b9ae80bb98d502e6a7a4f1
#
_entry.id   f2f85da482b9ae80bb98d502e6a7a4f1
#
_cell.length_a   1.000
_cell.length_b   1.000
_cell.length_c   1.000
_cell.angle_alpha   90.00
_cell.angle_beta   90.00
_cell.angle_gamma   90.00
#
_symmetry.space_group_name_H-M   'P 1'
#
loop_
_entity.id
_entity.type
_entity.pdbx_description
1 polymer ?
#
loop_
_entity_poly.entity_id
_entity_poly.type
_entity_poly.pdbx_seq_one_letter_code
_entity_poly.pdbx_strand_id
1 'polypeptide(L)'
;MLKMKLKNIIRYTLLAFVLAAGVANEAQAQDPEFTQYYANPLFLNPAFAGSDRCPRMVMSYRNQWPAMSGNYVTQAVSYDQHLNSIQGGLGLTVLHDQAGQNTLQTTRITGMYAYQQSLTRKLSLRAALEASYFQKALDWSNLTFGDMIDPRRGFIYETQDTPRGGKVQNVDFGAGILLFTPKLHLGFAAHHLNEPNESLVVGLSRLPMKLTIHGGGKFPIKKNIKNEVLASISPNFLFRKQGEFTQANTGLFVNKGPLFGGVWYRGMFIARDENPLYKDALIAVIGIESDIMRFGYSYDITISELTPATGGAHELSMTLKFDCKSKKGKFRKIPCPTF
;
A
#
# COMPACT_ATOMS: atom_id res chain seq x y z
N MET A 1 46.93 30.17 -31.94
CA MET A 1 46.81 29.50 -30.65
C MET A 1 45.52 29.83 -29.89
N LEU A 2 45.04 31.06 -29.88
CA LEU A 2 43.84 31.47 -29.12
C LEU A 2 42.53 30.85 -29.62
N LYS A 3 42.33 30.77 -30.96
CA LYS A 3 41.15 30.16 -31.59
C LYS A 3 40.98 28.64 -31.30
N MET A 4 42.09 27.91 -31.09
CA MET A 4 42.06 26.47 -30.80
C MET A 4 41.71 26.20 -29.35
N LYS A 5 42.15 27.06 -28.41
CA LYS A 5 41.74 27.00 -26.99
C LYS A 5 40.28 27.31 -26.80
N LEU A 6 39.72 28.28 -27.52
CA LEU A 6 38.33 28.67 -27.44
C LEU A 6 37.39 27.54 -27.95
N LYS A 7 37.77 26.86 -29.05
CA LYS A 7 37.03 25.71 -29.60
C LYS A 7 36.99 24.53 -28.61
N ASN A 8 38.06 24.30 -27.90
CA ASN A 8 38.10 23.22 -26.91
C ASN A 8 37.27 23.57 -25.64
N ILE A 9 37.29 24.82 -25.21
CA ILE A 9 36.47 25.26 -24.08
C ILE A 9 35.00 25.12 -24.43
N ILE A 10 34.56 25.54 -25.60
CA ILE A 10 33.14 25.39 -26.05
C ILE A 10 32.75 23.90 -26.16
N ARG A 11 33.68 23.05 -26.61
CA ARG A 11 33.43 21.61 -26.71
C ARG A 11 33.30 20.94 -25.35
N TYR A 12 34.11 21.32 -24.38
CA TYR A 12 34.03 20.78 -23.01
C TYR A 12 32.82 21.33 -22.22
N THR A 13 32.46 22.61 -22.42
CA THR A 13 31.22 23.16 -21.82
C THR A 13 29.97 22.56 -22.42
N LEU A 14 29.93 22.29 -23.73
CA LEU A 14 28.83 21.54 -24.37
C LEU A 14 28.75 20.11 -23.87
N LEU A 15 29.88 19.42 -23.73
CA LEU A 15 29.92 18.06 -23.19
C LEU A 15 29.48 18.00 -21.72
N ALA A 16 29.90 18.96 -20.90
CA ALA A 16 29.46 19.10 -19.51
C ALA A 16 27.98 19.41 -19.39
N PHE A 17 27.43 20.24 -20.29
CA PHE A 17 25.99 20.56 -20.35
C PHE A 17 25.15 19.35 -20.77
N VAL A 18 25.62 18.55 -21.75
CA VAL A 18 24.97 17.30 -22.18
C VAL A 18 25.04 16.23 -21.08
N LEU A 19 26.15 16.14 -20.36
CA LEU A 19 26.27 15.24 -19.20
C LEU A 19 25.38 15.69 -18.02
N ALA A 20 25.25 16.99 -17.77
CA ALA A 20 24.38 17.51 -16.73
C ALA A 20 22.89 17.38 -17.08
N ALA A 21 22.51 17.45 -18.35
CA ALA A 21 21.13 17.25 -18.81
C ALA A 21 20.69 15.76 -18.76
N GLY A 22 21.64 14.82 -18.70
CA GLY A 22 21.36 13.37 -18.63
C GLY A 22 21.06 12.83 -17.21
N VAL A 23 21.11 13.67 -16.16
CA VAL A 23 20.95 13.24 -14.76
C VAL A 23 19.67 13.80 -14.13
N ALA A 24 18.66 14.12 -14.93
CA ALA A 24 17.32 14.37 -14.38
C ALA A 24 16.75 13.01 -13.95
N ASN A 25 17.03 12.58 -12.72
CA ASN A 25 16.30 11.48 -12.09
C ASN A 25 14.86 11.94 -11.92
N GLU A 26 13.95 11.36 -12.68
CA GLU A 26 12.53 11.55 -12.47
C GLU A 26 12.18 10.98 -11.09
N ALA A 27 11.78 11.86 -10.16
CA ALA A 27 11.25 11.44 -8.87
C ALA A 27 9.91 10.73 -9.12
N GLN A 28 9.90 9.39 -9.03
CA GLN A 28 8.68 8.60 -9.16
C GLN A 28 7.96 8.58 -7.83
N ALA A 29 6.67 8.96 -7.84
CA ALA A 29 5.80 8.86 -6.68
C ALA A 29 5.46 7.39 -6.40
N GLN A 30 5.46 7.01 -5.12
CA GLN A 30 5.00 5.72 -4.64
C GLN A 30 3.66 5.87 -3.94
N ASP A 31 2.84 4.83 -4.03
CA ASP A 31 1.61 4.74 -3.25
C ASP A 31 1.92 4.60 -1.75
N PRO A 32 1.04 5.12 -0.88
CA PRO A 32 1.09 4.81 0.54
C PRO A 32 0.93 3.31 0.78
N GLU A 33 1.61 2.80 1.81
CA GLU A 33 1.62 1.37 2.12
C GLU A 33 1.14 1.08 3.54
N PHE A 34 0.45 -0.06 3.69
CA PHE A 34 0.13 -0.64 4.99
C PHE A 34 1.05 -1.83 5.26
N THR A 35 1.66 -1.84 6.43
CA THR A 35 2.45 -2.96 6.93
C THR A 35 1.55 -4.17 7.22
N GLN A 36 0.38 -3.91 7.80
CA GLN A 36 -0.63 -4.93 8.07
C GLN A 36 -1.49 -5.19 6.81
N TYR A 37 -0.87 -5.50 5.66
CA TYR A 37 -1.58 -5.74 4.40
C TYR A 37 -2.63 -6.85 4.49
N TYR A 38 -2.43 -7.82 5.37
CA TYR A 38 -3.36 -8.90 5.68
C TYR A 38 -4.61 -8.40 6.43
N ALA A 39 -4.50 -7.32 7.19
CA ALA A 39 -5.63 -6.68 7.85
C ALA A 39 -6.43 -5.80 6.89
N ASN A 40 -5.81 -5.32 5.79
CA ASN A 40 -6.44 -4.48 4.78
C ASN A 40 -6.51 -5.18 3.40
N PRO A 41 -7.27 -6.28 3.27
CA PRO A 41 -7.23 -7.14 2.11
C PRO A 41 -7.72 -6.47 0.81
N LEU A 42 -8.66 -5.51 0.88
CA LEU A 42 -9.15 -4.82 -0.31
C LEU A 42 -8.10 -3.89 -0.91
N PHE A 43 -7.26 -3.29 -0.08
CA PHE A 43 -6.13 -2.49 -0.54
C PHE A 43 -5.03 -3.35 -1.18
N LEU A 44 -4.88 -4.59 -0.72
CA LEU A 44 -3.90 -5.54 -1.25
C LEU A 44 -4.30 -6.07 -2.63
N ASN A 45 -5.56 -6.50 -2.78
CA ASN A 45 -6.06 -7.13 -3.99
C ASN A 45 -7.60 -7.03 -4.04
N PRO A 46 -8.18 -6.43 -5.10
CA PRO A 46 -9.63 -6.29 -5.22
C PRO A 46 -10.38 -7.64 -5.24
N ALA A 47 -9.70 -8.75 -5.55
CA ALA A 47 -10.29 -10.08 -5.53
C ALA A 47 -10.68 -10.56 -4.12
N PHE A 48 -10.27 -9.87 -3.06
CA PHE A 48 -10.76 -10.12 -1.70
C PHE A 48 -12.15 -9.53 -1.41
N ALA A 49 -12.70 -8.70 -2.29
CA ALA A 49 -14.02 -8.09 -2.06
C ALA A 49 -15.10 -9.18 -1.89
N GLY A 50 -15.74 -9.22 -0.71
CA GLY A 50 -16.69 -10.27 -0.32
C GLY A 50 -16.08 -11.66 -0.18
N SER A 51 -14.77 -11.75 0.13
CA SER A 51 -14.10 -13.06 0.38
C SER A 51 -14.55 -13.69 1.69
N ASP A 52 -14.89 -12.90 2.68
CA ASP A 52 -15.64 -13.32 3.85
C ASP A 52 -17.13 -13.43 3.48
N ARG A 53 -17.84 -14.36 4.08
CA ARG A 53 -19.30 -14.52 3.81
C ARG A 53 -20.11 -13.42 4.44
N CYS A 54 -19.60 -12.90 5.57
CA CYS A 54 -20.23 -11.86 6.35
C CYS A 54 -19.81 -10.49 5.86
N PRO A 55 -20.66 -9.49 5.94
CA PRO A 55 -20.24 -8.12 5.75
C PRO A 55 -19.09 -7.80 6.70
N ARG A 56 -18.07 -7.15 6.17
CA ARG A 56 -16.86 -6.82 6.92
C ARG A 56 -16.53 -5.35 6.72
N MET A 57 -16.14 -4.68 7.81
CA MET A 57 -15.58 -3.35 7.79
C MET A 57 -14.18 -3.39 8.35
N VAL A 58 -13.25 -2.72 7.68
CA VAL A 58 -11.85 -2.61 8.13
C VAL A 58 -11.49 -1.14 8.23
N MET A 59 -10.82 -0.78 9.31
CA MET A 59 -10.24 0.53 9.54
C MET A 59 -8.76 0.36 9.78
N SER A 60 -7.94 1.19 9.15
CA SER A 60 -6.48 1.18 9.29
C SER A 60 -5.97 2.60 9.46
N TYR A 61 -5.03 2.77 10.38
CA TYR A 61 -4.32 4.03 10.63
C TYR A 61 -2.83 3.74 10.70
N ARG A 62 -2.03 4.42 9.89
CA ARG A 62 -0.58 4.31 9.88
C ARG A 62 0.05 5.68 10.03
N ASN A 63 1.01 5.78 10.94
CA ASN A 63 1.87 6.94 11.12
C ASN A 63 3.32 6.50 10.90
N GLN A 64 3.90 6.93 9.79
CA GLN A 64 5.26 6.58 9.41
C GLN A 64 6.18 7.77 9.67
N TRP A 65 7.32 7.49 10.33
CA TRP A 65 8.35 8.44 10.70
C TRP A 65 7.87 9.58 11.61
N PRO A 66 7.22 9.26 12.74
CA PRO A 66 6.62 10.26 13.62
C PRO A 66 7.63 11.21 14.26
N ALA A 67 8.92 10.85 14.31
CA ALA A 67 9.98 11.71 14.83
C ALA A 67 10.48 12.76 13.82
N MET A 68 10.08 12.65 12.54
CA MET A 68 10.43 13.60 11.50
C MET A 68 9.37 14.68 11.35
N SER A 69 9.79 15.92 11.03
CA SER A 69 8.87 17.03 10.76
C SER A 69 7.98 16.82 9.53
N GLY A 70 8.33 15.87 8.66
CA GLY A 70 7.60 15.52 7.44
C GLY A 70 6.99 14.12 7.49
N ASN A 71 6.38 13.72 8.62
CA ASN A 71 5.76 12.41 8.77
C ASN A 71 4.66 12.14 7.74
N TYR A 72 4.38 10.84 7.54
CA TYR A 72 3.30 10.36 6.66
C TYR A 72 2.20 9.76 7.51
N VAL A 73 0.97 10.19 7.29
CA VAL A 73 -0.22 9.66 7.99
C VAL A 73 -1.20 9.14 6.97
N THR A 74 -1.43 7.84 6.99
CA THR A 74 -2.36 7.15 6.08
C THR A 74 -3.53 6.57 6.86
N GLN A 75 -4.73 6.86 6.44
CA GLN A 75 -5.98 6.35 7.01
C GLN A 75 -6.77 5.66 5.92
N ALA A 76 -7.37 4.51 6.23
CA ALA A 76 -8.24 3.82 5.30
C ALA A 76 -9.42 3.19 6.02
N VAL A 77 -10.57 3.25 5.38
CA VAL A 77 -11.78 2.53 5.80
C VAL A 77 -12.25 1.75 4.59
N SER A 78 -12.55 0.48 4.79
CA SER A 78 -13.09 -0.38 3.75
C SER A 78 -14.29 -1.16 4.25
N TYR A 79 -15.22 -1.44 3.33
CA TYR A 79 -16.39 -2.27 3.56
C TYR A 79 -16.51 -3.28 2.42
N ASP A 80 -16.77 -4.53 2.74
CA ASP A 80 -17.02 -5.53 1.73
C ASP A 80 -18.10 -6.52 2.15
N GLN A 81 -18.82 -7.04 1.16
CA GLN A 81 -19.91 -7.97 1.36
C GLN A 81 -20.02 -8.96 0.21
N HIS A 82 -20.26 -10.23 0.53
CA HIS A 82 -20.61 -11.23 -0.45
C HIS A 82 -22.11 -11.17 -0.81
N LEU A 83 -22.41 -11.13 -2.10
CA LEU A 83 -23.77 -11.11 -2.64
C LEU A 83 -24.00 -12.35 -3.53
N ASN A 84 -24.90 -13.24 -3.09
CA ASN A 84 -25.19 -14.47 -3.84
C ASN A 84 -25.88 -14.20 -5.20
N SER A 85 -26.64 -13.10 -5.31
CA SER A 85 -27.36 -12.69 -6.52
C SER A 85 -26.41 -12.41 -7.71
N ILE A 86 -25.23 -11.89 -7.42
CA ILE A 86 -24.21 -11.57 -8.43
C ILE A 86 -23.05 -12.57 -8.44
N GLN A 87 -23.15 -13.68 -7.70
CA GLN A 87 -22.14 -14.74 -7.56
C GLN A 87 -20.76 -14.20 -7.20
N GLY A 88 -20.71 -13.14 -6.40
CA GLY A 88 -19.48 -12.41 -6.12
C GLY A 88 -19.58 -11.55 -4.88
N GLY A 89 -18.68 -10.60 -4.77
CA GLY A 89 -18.65 -9.61 -3.71
C GLY A 89 -18.47 -8.20 -4.22
N LEU A 90 -19.00 -7.26 -3.49
CA LEU A 90 -18.74 -5.83 -3.66
C LEU A 90 -17.83 -5.34 -2.55
N GLY A 91 -16.96 -4.42 -2.88
CA GLY A 91 -16.09 -3.72 -1.94
C GLY A 91 -16.06 -2.22 -2.21
N LEU A 92 -15.93 -1.45 -1.16
CA LEU A 92 -15.71 -0.01 -1.18
C LEU A 92 -14.55 0.31 -0.25
N THR A 93 -13.61 1.14 -0.68
CA THR A 93 -12.51 1.64 0.14
C THR A 93 -12.42 3.14 0.01
N VAL A 94 -12.22 3.82 1.14
CA VAL A 94 -11.86 5.24 1.21
C VAL A 94 -10.50 5.31 1.88
N LEU A 95 -9.54 5.93 1.21
CA LEU A 95 -8.19 6.15 1.70
C LEU A 95 -7.92 7.65 1.73
N HIS A 96 -7.32 8.12 2.81
CA HIS A 96 -6.80 9.47 2.96
C HIS A 96 -5.35 9.40 3.42
N ASP A 97 -4.46 10.00 2.65
CA ASP A 97 -3.02 10.04 2.90
C ASP A 97 -2.53 11.47 2.98
N GLN A 98 -1.69 11.74 3.96
CA GLN A 98 -1.12 13.05 4.25
C GLN A 98 0.39 12.93 4.38
N ALA A 99 1.12 13.80 3.71
CA ALA A 99 2.56 13.89 3.79
C ALA A 99 3.01 15.32 4.10
N GLY A 100 4.12 15.47 4.83
CA GLY A 100 4.73 16.77 5.09
C GLY A 100 3.84 17.70 5.92
N GLN A 101 3.37 17.27 7.11
CA GLN A 101 2.50 18.08 7.97
C GLN A 101 1.23 18.56 7.24
N ASN A 102 0.59 17.65 6.49
CA ASN A 102 -0.62 17.94 5.74
C ASN A 102 -0.44 18.83 4.49
N THR A 103 0.80 19.07 4.08
CA THR A 103 1.11 19.89 2.89
C THR A 103 0.68 19.17 1.61
N LEU A 104 0.91 17.87 1.51
CA LEU A 104 0.45 17.03 0.40
C LEU A 104 -0.63 16.07 0.89
N GLN A 105 -1.80 16.11 0.28
CA GLN A 105 -2.94 15.28 0.64
C GLN A 105 -3.42 14.48 -0.56
N THR A 106 -3.71 13.20 -0.36
CA THR A 106 -4.33 12.34 -1.38
C THR A 106 -5.56 11.67 -0.79
N THR A 107 -6.70 11.83 -1.44
CA THR A 107 -7.94 11.12 -1.09
C THR A 107 -8.33 10.23 -2.26
N ARG A 108 -8.57 8.94 -2.00
CA ARG A 108 -8.96 7.95 -3.00
C ARG A 108 -10.21 7.20 -2.55
N ILE A 109 -11.18 7.08 -3.44
CA ILE A 109 -12.40 6.28 -3.23
C ILE A 109 -12.40 5.20 -4.30
N THR A 110 -12.43 3.93 -3.91
CA THR A 110 -12.33 2.79 -4.79
C THR A 110 -13.54 1.87 -4.64
N GLY A 111 -14.24 1.62 -5.73
CA GLY A 111 -15.28 0.60 -5.83
C GLY A 111 -14.74 -0.65 -6.49
N MET A 112 -15.14 -1.84 -5.99
CA MET A 112 -14.63 -3.13 -6.44
C MET A 112 -15.76 -4.13 -6.62
N TYR A 113 -15.61 -4.97 -7.65
CA TYR A 113 -16.45 -6.14 -7.86
C TYR A 113 -15.56 -7.37 -8.08
N ALA A 114 -15.82 -8.45 -7.34
CA ALA A 114 -15.11 -9.71 -7.45
C ALA A 114 -16.08 -10.86 -7.75
N TYR A 115 -15.91 -11.51 -8.89
CA TYR A 115 -16.64 -12.71 -9.27
C TYR A 115 -15.95 -13.95 -8.71
N GLN A 116 -16.72 -14.91 -8.18
CA GLN A 116 -16.19 -16.17 -7.62
C GLN A 116 -16.65 -17.38 -8.42
N GLN A 117 -15.68 -18.16 -8.89
CA GLN A 117 -15.88 -19.45 -9.56
C GLN A 117 -15.24 -20.58 -8.76
N SER A 118 -16.00 -21.62 -8.43
CA SER A 118 -15.44 -22.84 -7.86
C SER A 118 -14.93 -23.73 -8.99
N LEU A 119 -13.63 -24.01 -9.03
CA LEU A 119 -12.99 -24.87 -10.04
C LEU A 119 -13.12 -26.33 -9.67
N THR A 120 -12.94 -26.64 -8.37
CA THR A 120 -13.13 -27.98 -7.82
C THR A 120 -13.82 -27.89 -6.45
N ARG A 121 -14.05 -29.06 -5.80
CA ARG A 121 -14.58 -29.09 -4.43
C ARG A 121 -13.67 -28.44 -3.39
N LYS A 122 -12.39 -28.24 -3.70
CA LYS A 122 -11.38 -27.71 -2.76
C LYS A 122 -10.65 -26.48 -3.30
N LEU A 123 -10.86 -26.06 -4.54
CA LEU A 123 -10.18 -24.98 -5.20
C LEU A 123 -11.17 -23.99 -5.78
N SER A 124 -11.03 -22.72 -5.46
CA SER A 124 -11.84 -21.62 -5.99
C SER A 124 -10.95 -20.52 -6.55
N LEU A 125 -11.44 -19.87 -7.60
CA LEU A 125 -10.86 -18.70 -8.25
C LEU A 125 -11.76 -17.51 -8.04
N ARG A 126 -11.17 -16.35 -7.79
CA ARG A 126 -11.86 -15.07 -7.82
C ARG A 126 -11.13 -14.15 -8.81
N ALA A 127 -11.89 -13.47 -9.64
CA ALA A 127 -11.39 -12.42 -10.53
C ALA A 127 -12.13 -11.12 -10.21
N ALA A 128 -11.43 -10.02 -10.16
CA ALA A 128 -12.00 -8.74 -9.76
C ALA A 128 -11.50 -7.60 -10.61
N LEU A 129 -12.33 -6.58 -10.68
CA LEU A 129 -12.03 -5.27 -11.24
C LEU A 129 -12.27 -4.21 -10.16
N GLU A 130 -11.50 -3.14 -10.23
CA GLU A 130 -11.68 -1.95 -9.42
C GLU A 130 -11.66 -0.69 -10.27
N ALA A 131 -12.41 0.29 -9.81
CA ALA A 131 -12.39 1.65 -10.34
C ALA A 131 -12.25 2.61 -9.16
N SER A 132 -11.32 3.53 -9.26
CA SER A 132 -11.02 4.52 -8.24
C SER A 132 -11.17 5.92 -8.80
N TYR A 133 -11.69 6.81 -7.97
CA TYR A 133 -11.54 8.24 -8.14
C TYR A 133 -10.55 8.74 -7.09
N PHE A 134 -9.55 9.48 -7.49
CA PHE A 134 -8.62 10.10 -6.57
C PHE A 134 -8.46 11.60 -6.81
N GLN A 135 -8.19 12.29 -5.72
CA GLN A 135 -7.86 13.70 -5.68
C GLN A 135 -6.56 13.86 -4.90
N LYS A 136 -5.59 14.51 -5.51
CA LYS A 136 -4.33 14.91 -4.87
C LYS A 136 -4.29 16.42 -4.79
N ALA A 137 -3.97 16.97 -3.64
CA ALA A 137 -3.93 18.41 -3.39
C ALA A 137 -2.66 18.79 -2.66
N LEU A 138 -2.11 19.95 -3.03
CA LEU A 138 -0.96 20.57 -2.41
C LEU A 138 -1.42 21.88 -1.72
N ASP A 139 -1.18 21.96 -0.42
CA ASP A 139 -1.44 23.19 0.33
C ASP A 139 -0.24 24.15 0.21
N TRP A 140 -0.41 25.15 -0.63
CA TRP A 140 0.60 26.16 -0.90
C TRP A 140 0.95 27.01 0.33
N SER A 141 0.01 27.17 1.27
CA SER A 141 0.24 28.00 2.48
C SER A 141 1.28 27.40 3.42
N ASN A 142 1.50 26.10 3.34
CA ASN A 142 2.48 25.36 4.13
C ASN A 142 3.87 25.26 3.46
N LEU A 143 4.00 25.78 2.23
CA LEU A 143 5.27 25.76 1.51
C LEU A 143 6.12 26.98 1.87
N THR A 144 7.42 26.76 1.95
CA THR A 144 8.41 27.81 2.11
C THR A 144 9.30 27.90 0.88
N PHE A 145 9.49 29.10 0.39
CA PHE A 145 10.25 29.37 -0.83
C PHE A 145 11.53 30.13 -0.51
N GLY A 146 12.52 30.04 -1.38
CA GLY A 146 13.82 30.67 -1.18
C GLY A 146 13.77 32.19 -1.11
N ASP A 147 12.80 32.84 -1.79
CA ASP A 147 12.56 34.25 -1.79
C ASP A 147 11.99 34.82 -0.46
N MET A 148 11.47 33.90 0.39
CA MET A 148 10.97 34.25 1.74
C MET A 148 12.09 34.39 2.75
N ILE A 149 13.34 34.00 2.43
CA ILE A 149 14.44 33.92 3.39
C ILE A 149 15.29 35.21 3.35
N ASP A 150 15.36 35.90 4.48
CA ASP A 150 16.40 36.88 4.74
C ASP A 150 17.66 36.19 5.32
N PRO A 151 18.88 36.45 4.79
CA PRO A 151 20.09 35.76 5.25
C PRO A 151 20.42 35.95 6.73
N ARG A 152 19.85 36.98 7.40
CA ARG A 152 20.12 37.29 8.81
C ARG A 152 18.90 37.05 9.72
N ARG A 153 17.70 37.14 9.17
CA ARG A 153 16.44 37.14 9.95
C ARG A 153 15.57 35.90 9.71
N GLY A 154 15.91 35.02 8.74
CA GLY A 154 15.15 33.87 8.40
C GLY A 154 13.93 34.16 7.50
N PHE A 155 12.84 33.44 7.67
CA PHE A 155 11.63 33.57 6.85
C PHE A 155 10.82 34.80 7.28
N ILE A 156 10.99 35.93 6.60
CA ILE A 156 10.30 37.21 6.90
C ILE A 156 9.60 37.84 5.71
N TYR A 157 9.85 37.39 4.49
CA TYR A 157 9.24 37.92 3.29
C TYR A 157 8.06 37.05 2.85
N GLU A 158 7.09 37.66 2.17
CA GLU A 158 6.06 36.95 1.44
C GLU A 158 6.60 36.51 0.08
N THR A 159 6.27 35.28 -0.34
CA THR A 159 6.71 34.78 -1.64
C THR A 159 6.05 35.56 -2.78
N GLN A 160 6.79 35.80 -3.84
CA GLN A 160 6.26 36.30 -5.11
C GLN A 160 5.83 35.18 -6.06
N ASP A 161 6.10 33.92 -5.70
CA ASP A 161 5.64 32.76 -6.45
C ASP A 161 4.14 32.61 -6.33
N THR A 162 3.47 32.53 -7.49
CA THR A 162 2.03 32.31 -7.54
C THR A 162 1.72 30.82 -7.64
N PRO A 163 0.72 30.31 -6.90
CA PRO A 163 0.29 28.91 -7.02
C PRO A 163 -0.05 28.54 -8.47
N ARG A 164 0.65 27.54 -9.02
CA ARG A 164 0.46 27.04 -10.37
C ARG A 164 -0.23 25.66 -10.33
N GLY A 165 -1.54 25.61 -10.08
CA GLY A 165 -2.28 24.39 -9.93
C GLY A 165 -2.47 24.01 -8.44
N GLY A 166 -1.94 22.89 -7.99
CA GLY A 166 -2.05 22.44 -6.59
C GLY A 166 -3.17 21.44 -6.34
N LYS A 167 -3.97 21.09 -7.36
CA LYS A 167 -5.02 20.07 -7.26
C LYS A 167 -5.13 19.29 -8.56
N VAL A 168 -5.09 17.97 -8.47
CA VAL A 168 -5.33 17.06 -9.58
C VAL A 168 -6.38 16.03 -9.20
N GLN A 169 -7.22 15.66 -10.16
CA GLN A 169 -8.29 14.67 -10.00
C GLN A 169 -8.26 13.74 -11.20
N ASN A 170 -8.30 12.44 -10.95
CA ASN A 170 -8.31 11.45 -12.02
C ASN A 170 -9.09 10.20 -11.62
N VAL A 171 -9.38 9.39 -12.63
CA VAL A 171 -9.93 8.06 -12.49
C VAL A 171 -8.82 7.05 -12.72
N ASP A 172 -8.84 5.97 -11.97
CA ASP A 172 -7.85 4.92 -11.98
C ASP A 172 -8.52 3.55 -11.98
N PHE A 173 -7.90 2.56 -12.63
CA PHE A 173 -8.43 1.22 -12.78
C PHE A 173 -7.41 0.18 -12.32
N GLY A 174 -7.94 -0.93 -11.78
CA GLY A 174 -7.13 -2.07 -11.40
C GLY A 174 -7.88 -3.38 -11.58
N ALA A 175 -7.13 -4.45 -11.49
CA ALA A 175 -7.65 -5.81 -11.60
C ALA A 175 -6.93 -6.76 -10.64
N GLY A 176 -7.60 -7.82 -10.24
CA GLY A 176 -7.02 -8.81 -9.35
C GLY A 176 -7.55 -10.21 -9.58
N ILE A 177 -6.69 -11.17 -9.27
CA ILE A 177 -7.01 -12.60 -9.30
C ILE A 177 -6.57 -13.20 -7.97
N LEU A 178 -7.39 -14.11 -7.43
CA LEU A 178 -7.13 -14.83 -6.20
C LEU A 178 -7.52 -16.30 -6.36
N LEU A 179 -6.55 -17.17 -6.25
CA LEU A 179 -6.72 -18.61 -6.21
C LEU A 179 -6.60 -19.08 -4.76
N PHE A 180 -7.56 -19.86 -4.27
CA PHE A 180 -7.54 -20.28 -2.89
C PHE A 180 -8.18 -21.65 -2.64
N THR A 181 -7.68 -22.28 -1.60
CA THR A 181 -8.18 -23.49 -0.97
C THR A 181 -8.61 -23.18 0.47
N PRO A 182 -9.16 -24.11 1.25
CA PRO A 182 -9.44 -23.87 2.66
C PRO A 182 -8.22 -23.52 3.54
N LYS A 183 -6.98 -23.79 3.06
CA LYS A 183 -5.75 -23.60 3.82
C LYS A 183 -4.75 -22.65 3.18
N LEU A 184 -4.75 -22.50 1.86
CA LEU A 184 -3.76 -21.75 1.09
C LEU A 184 -4.45 -20.73 0.19
N HIS A 185 -3.79 -19.63 -0.06
CA HIS A 185 -4.18 -18.66 -1.08
C HIS A 185 -2.95 -18.15 -1.83
N LEU A 186 -3.16 -17.81 -3.10
CA LEU A 186 -2.20 -17.13 -3.97
C LEU A 186 -2.96 -16.08 -4.77
N GLY A 187 -2.50 -14.84 -4.74
CA GLY A 187 -3.12 -13.72 -5.43
C GLY A 187 -2.15 -12.93 -6.27
N PHE A 188 -2.70 -12.36 -7.33
CA PHE A 188 -2.05 -11.40 -8.20
C PHE A 188 -2.97 -10.18 -8.35
N ALA A 189 -2.42 -8.97 -8.24
CA ALA A 189 -3.14 -7.73 -8.46
C ALA A 189 -2.30 -6.76 -9.29
N ALA A 190 -2.99 -5.99 -10.13
CA ALA A 190 -2.42 -4.89 -10.90
C ALA A 190 -3.28 -3.65 -10.65
N HIS A 191 -2.69 -2.61 -10.06
CA HIS A 191 -3.33 -1.32 -9.85
C HIS A 191 -2.72 -0.30 -10.82
N HIS A 192 -3.39 0.81 -11.05
CA HIS A 192 -2.95 1.89 -11.95
C HIS A 192 -2.73 1.40 -13.39
N LEU A 193 -3.69 0.64 -13.93
CA LEU A 193 -3.61 0.09 -15.29
C LEU A 193 -3.58 1.18 -16.37
N ASN A 194 -4.15 2.35 -16.09
CA ASN A 194 -4.19 3.50 -16.98
C ASN A 194 -3.08 4.54 -16.69
N GLU A 195 -2.20 4.29 -15.72
CA GLU A 195 -1.09 5.16 -15.32
C GLU A 195 -1.49 6.65 -15.28
N PRO A 196 -2.44 7.03 -14.41
CA PRO A 196 -3.00 8.37 -14.39
C PRO A 196 -1.94 9.44 -14.12
N ASN A 197 -2.12 10.63 -14.69
CA ASN A 197 -1.23 11.75 -14.43
C ASN A 197 -1.55 12.38 -13.07
N GLU A 198 -0.58 12.43 -12.17
CA GLU A 198 -0.66 13.02 -10.83
C GLU A 198 0.04 14.36 -10.70
N SER A 199 0.48 14.98 -11.79
CA SER A 199 1.20 16.24 -11.74
C SER A 199 0.35 17.34 -11.11
N LEU A 200 0.87 17.95 -10.04
CA LEU A 200 0.26 19.10 -9.34
C LEU A 200 0.63 20.43 -9.98
N VAL A 201 1.56 20.41 -10.92
CA VAL A 201 2.04 21.56 -11.71
C VAL A 201 1.88 21.25 -13.19
N VAL A 202 2.21 22.19 -14.04
CA VAL A 202 2.21 21.97 -15.50
C VAL A 202 3.29 20.93 -15.84
N GLY A 203 2.86 19.77 -16.35
CA GLY A 203 3.77 18.68 -16.73
C GLY A 203 3.10 17.30 -16.70
N LEU A 204 3.88 16.26 -16.93
CA LEU A 204 3.46 14.87 -16.87
C LEU A 204 4.22 14.18 -15.72
N SER A 205 3.47 13.65 -14.77
CA SER A 205 3.97 12.78 -13.70
C SER A 205 3.01 11.60 -13.63
N ARG A 206 3.28 10.56 -14.40
CA ARG A 206 2.43 9.35 -14.43
C ARG A 206 2.69 8.49 -13.21
N LEU A 207 1.62 8.06 -12.57
CA LEU A 207 1.68 7.07 -11.51
C LEU A 207 1.94 5.70 -12.14
N PRO A 208 3.10 5.05 -11.90
CA PRO A 208 3.41 3.78 -12.54
C PRO A 208 2.47 2.67 -12.10
N MET A 209 2.21 1.73 -13.00
CA MET A 209 1.47 0.51 -12.69
C MET A 209 2.12 -0.25 -11.52
N LYS A 210 1.30 -0.64 -10.54
CA LYS A 210 1.71 -1.40 -9.36
C LYS A 210 1.29 -2.86 -9.49
N LEU A 211 2.25 -3.75 -9.57
CA LEU A 211 2.05 -5.20 -9.61
C LEU A 211 2.30 -5.80 -8.24
N THR A 212 1.39 -6.64 -7.78
CA THR A 212 1.47 -7.30 -6.48
C THR A 212 1.24 -8.80 -6.64
N ILE A 213 2.13 -9.61 -6.08
CA ILE A 213 1.97 -11.06 -5.92
C ILE A 213 2.01 -11.35 -4.43
N HIS A 214 1.02 -12.05 -3.94
CA HIS A 214 0.95 -12.39 -2.53
C HIS A 214 0.42 -13.79 -2.31
N GLY A 215 0.83 -14.41 -1.22
CA GLY A 215 0.34 -15.72 -0.88
C GLY A 215 0.59 -16.07 0.56
N GLY A 216 -0.10 -17.09 1.01
CA GLY A 216 0.04 -17.56 2.36
C GLY A 216 -0.85 -18.77 2.67
N GLY A 217 -0.75 -19.19 3.92
CA GLY A 217 -1.54 -20.30 4.38
C GLY A 217 -1.81 -20.27 5.87
N LYS A 218 -2.87 -20.96 6.29
CA LYS A 218 -3.22 -21.11 7.70
C LYS A 218 -3.19 -22.58 8.08
N PHE A 219 -2.29 -22.96 8.94
CA PHE A 219 -2.04 -24.32 9.35
C PHE A 219 -2.37 -24.50 10.84
N PRO A 220 -3.34 -25.33 11.21
CA PRO A 220 -3.65 -25.60 12.59
C PRO A 220 -2.51 -26.41 13.25
N ILE A 221 -2.00 -25.91 14.39
CA ILE A 221 -0.99 -26.60 15.21
C ILE A 221 -1.67 -27.41 16.30
N LYS A 222 -2.71 -26.83 16.93
CA LYS A 222 -3.42 -27.46 18.04
C LYS A 222 -4.93 -27.35 17.84
N LYS A 223 -5.63 -28.47 18.05
CA LYS A 223 -7.09 -28.57 18.01
C LYS A 223 -7.60 -29.14 19.33
N ASN A 224 -8.82 -28.77 19.68
CA ASN A 224 -9.51 -29.41 20.82
C ASN A 224 -10.24 -30.69 20.37
N ILE A 225 -10.88 -31.37 21.33
CA ILE A 225 -11.65 -32.62 21.09
C ILE A 225 -12.81 -32.38 20.11
N LYS A 226 -13.36 -31.17 20.05
CA LYS A 226 -14.43 -30.76 19.12
C LYS A 226 -13.89 -30.36 17.73
N ASN A 227 -12.59 -30.57 17.45
CA ASN A 227 -11.91 -30.22 16.21
C ASN A 227 -11.82 -28.70 15.91
N GLU A 228 -12.05 -27.83 16.94
CA GLU A 228 -11.86 -26.40 16.86
C GLU A 228 -10.36 -26.07 16.95
N VAL A 229 -9.90 -25.09 16.16
CA VAL A 229 -8.49 -24.70 16.11
C VAL A 229 -8.15 -23.82 17.30
N LEU A 230 -7.35 -24.34 18.23
CA LEU A 230 -6.87 -23.59 19.39
C LEU A 230 -5.61 -22.78 19.10
N ALA A 231 -4.77 -23.26 18.19
CA ALA A 231 -3.58 -22.55 17.73
C ALA A 231 -3.31 -22.84 16.26
N SER A 232 -2.87 -21.82 15.54
CA SER A 232 -2.50 -21.92 14.13
C SER A 232 -1.26 -21.08 13.82
N ILE A 233 -0.54 -21.48 12.77
CA ILE A 233 0.59 -20.75 12.21
C ILE A 233 0.25 -20.38 10.77
N SER A 234 0.62 -19.16 10.37
CA SER A 234 0.30 -18.64 9.05
C SER A 234 1.53 -17.97 8.44
N PRO A 235 2.34 -18.71 7.66
CA PRO A 235 3.37 -18.12 6.82
C PRO A 235 2.73 -17.35 5.66
N ASN A 236 3.27 -16.18 5.35
CA ASN A 236 2.81 -15.34 4.26
C ASN A 236 3.98 -14.62 3.59
N PHE A 237 3.79 -14.29 2.31
CA PHE A 237 4.72 -13.47 1.56
C PHE A 237 3.97 -12.47 0.70
N LEU A 238 4.64 -11.39 0.38
CA LEU A 238 4.19 -10.33 -0.53
C LEU A 238 5.38 -9.89 -1.36
N PHE A 239 5.18 -9.80 -2.65
CA PHE A 239 6.10 -9.19 -3.59
C PHE A 239 5.36 -8.10 -4.36
N ARG A 240 5.94 -6.91 -4.43
CA ARG A 240 5.34 -5.74 -5.07
C ARG A 240 6.38 -5.03 -5.92
N LYS A 241 5.95 -4.58 -7.09
CA LYS A 241 6.75 -3.75 -7.98
C LYS A 241 5.94 -2.56 -8.44
N GLN A 242 6.50 -1.35 -8.32
CA GLN A 242 5.94 -0.10 -8.85
C GLN A 242 7.08 0.75 -9.41
N GLY A 243 7.05 0.99 -10.73
CA GLY A 243 8.17 1.64 -11.39
C GLY A 243 9.48 0.88 -11.19
N GLU A 244 10.48 1.56 -10.66
CA GLU A 244 11.81 0.98 -10.37
C GLU A 244 11.89 0.31 -9.00
N PHE A 245 10.91 0.55 -8.14
CA PHE A 245 10.90 0.02 -6.78
C PHE A 245 10.28 -1.37 -6.72
N THR A 246 11.00 -2.26 -6.09
CA THR A 246 10.55 -3.62 -5.84
C THR A 246 10.67 -3.91 -4.35
N GLN A 247 9.59 -4.38 -3.74
CA GLN A 247 9.53 -4.68 -2.32
C GLN A 247 9.14 -6.15 -2.12
N ALA A 248 9.79 -6.80 -1.18
CA ALA A 248 9.47 -8.16 -0.75
C ALA A 248 9.26 -8.19 0.76
N ASN A 249 8.11 -8.72 1.18
CA ASN A 249 7.76 -8.92 2.58
C ASN A 249 7.55 -10.41 2.82
N THR A 250 8.14 -10.94 3.88
CA THR A 250 7.88 -12.31 4.32
C THR A 250 7.72 -12.34 5.83
N GLY A 251 6.83 -13.17 6.30
CA GLY A 251 6.58 -13.22 7.73
C GLY A 251 5.69 -14.35 8.18
N LEU A 252 5.54 -14.43 9.47
CA LEU A 252 4.87 -15.51 10.15
C LEU A 252 3.94 -14.96 11.23
N PHE A 253 2.69 -15.42 11.20
CA PHE A 253 1.73 -15.25 12.30
C PHE A 253 1.55 -16.50 13.11
N VAL A 254 1.33 -16.31 14.40
CA VAL A 254 0.86 -17.32 15.32
C VAL A 254 -0.42 -16.81 15.99
N ASN A 255 -1.49 -17.59 15.87
CA ASN A 255 -2.75 -17.34 16.59
C ASN A 255 -2.89 -18.38 17.70
N LYS A 256 -3.25 -17.94 18.91
CA LYS A 256 -3.51 -18.80 20.07
C LYS A 256 -4.67 -18.25 20.90
N GLY A 257 -5.83 -18.91 20.80
CA GLY A 257 -7.07 -18.40 21.39
C GLY A 257 -7.42 -17.01 20.84
N PRO A 258 -7.69 -16.03 21.70
CA PRO A 258 -8.02 -14.66 21.25
C PRO A 258 -6.79 -13.82 20.87
N LEU A 259 -5.58 -14.30 21.13
CA LEU A 259 -4.34 -13.56 20.88
C LEU A 259 -3.73 -13.97 19.54
N PHE A 260 -3.20 -12.99 18.82
CA PHE A 260 -2.32 -13.26 17.70
C PHE A 260 -1.07 -12.37 17.76
N GLY A 261 0.01 -12.87 17.19
CA GLY A 261 1.24 -12.12 17.05
C GLY A 261 2.01 -12.58 15.83
N GLY A 262 2.94 -11.77 15.36
CA GLY A 262 3.72 -12.09 14.18
C GLY A 262 4.98 -11.26 14.04
N VAL A 263 5.89 -11.76 13.22
CA VAL A 263 7.13 -11.07 12.84
C VAL A 263 7.26 -11.10 11.32
N TRP A 264 7.66 -9.97 10.75
CA TRP A 264 7.82 -9.78 9.32
C TRP A 264 9.16 -9.13 9.03
N TYR A 265 9.73 -9.51 7.91
CA TYR A 265 10.89 -8.84 7.31
C TYR A 265 10.46 -8.17 6.01
N ARG A 266 10.83 -6.89 5.85
CA ARG A 266 10.63 -6.12 4.64
C ARG A 266 11.98 -5.74 4.06
N GLY A 267 12.19 -6.08 2.78
CA GLY A 267 13.34 -5.68 1.98
C GLY A 267 12.89 -4.94 0.73
N MET A 268 13.70 -3.99 0.28
CA MET A 268 13.49 -3.25 -0.97
C MET A 268 14.60 -3.57 -1.95
N PHE A 269 14.25 -3.61 -3.24
CA PHE A 269 15.18 -3.74 -4.35
C PHE A 269 15.00 -2.53 -5.27
N ILE A 270 16.11 -1.87 -5.64
CA ILE A 270 16.12 -0.80 -6.64
C ILE A 270 16.87 -1.34 -7.85
N ALA A 271 16.21 -1.42 -9.02
CA ALA A 271 16.69 -2.15 -10.19
C ALA A 271 17.95 -1.55 -10.83
N ARG A 272 18.25 -0.26 -10.59
CA ARG A 272 19.37 0.48 -11.20
C ARG A 272 20.56 0.68 -10.28
N ASP A 273 20.57 0.10 -9.08
CA ASP A 273 21.64 0.30 -8.13
C ASP A 273 22.65 -0.85 -8.16
N GLU A 274 23.95 -0.54 -7.93
CA GLU A 274 25.02 -1.54 -7.81
C GLU A 274 24.80 -2.49 -6.63
N ASN A 275 24.07 -2.04 -5.59
CA ASN A 275 23.69 -2.84 -4.43
C ASN A 275 22.16 -2.86 -4.27
N PRO A 276 21.44 -3.64 -5.10
CA PRO A 276 20.01 -3.52 -5.27
C PRO A 276 19.17 -3.92 -4.05
N LEU A 277 19.77 -4.57 -3.04
CA LEU A 277 19.04 -5.04 -1.87
C LEU A 277 19.21 -4.08 -0.68
N TYR A 278 18.14 -3.34 -0.38
CA TYR A 278 18.06 -2.51 0.81
C TYR A 278 17.27 -3.21 1.91
N LYS A 279 17.85 -3.28 3.09
CA LYS A 279 17.15 -3.69 4.31
C LYS A 279 16.28 -2.52 4.74
N ASP A 280 14.97 -2.72 4.79
CA ASP A 280 14.04 -1.65 5.14
C ASP A 280 13.60 -1.76 6.61
N ALA A 281 12.84 -2.78 6.98
CA ALA A 281 12.31 -2.89 8.32
C ALA A 281 12.13 -4.34 8.81
N LEU A 282 12.29 -4.50 10.12
CA LEU A 282 11.75 -5.64 10.86
C LEU A 282 10.45 -5.18 11.53
N ILE A 283 9.41 -5.98 11.42
CA ILE A 283 8.07 -5.61 11.85
C ILE A 283 7.59 -6.57 12.91
N ALA A 284 7.18 -6.03 14.04
CA ALA A 284 6.52 -6.78 15.10
C ALA A 284 5.02 -6.47 15.09
N VAL A 285 4.21 -7.51 15.25
CA VAL A 285 2.74 -7.40 15.26
C VAL A 285 2.18 -8.12 16.47
N ILE A 286 1.18 -7.51 17.11
CA ILE A 286 0.40 -8.10 18.20
C ILE A 286 -1.05 -7.68 18.07
N GLY A 287 -1.97 -8.52 18.51
CA GLY A 287 -3.38 -8.16 18.50
C GLY A 287 -4.28 -9.17 19.19
N ILE A 288 -5.55 -8.82 19.18
CA ILE A 288 -6.64 -9.63 19.75
C ILE A 288 -7.69 -9.90 18.68
N GLU A 289 -8.25 -11.09 18.70
CA GLU A 289 -9.30 -11.52 17.78
C GLU A 289 -10.45 -12.17 18.55
N SER A 290 -11.67 -11.73 18.24
CA SER A 290 -12.91 -12.37 18.67
C SER A 290 -13.76 -12.73 17.43
N ASP A 291 -14.93 -13.32 17.62
CA ASP A 291 -15.81 -13.70 16.50
C ASP A 291 -16.27 -12.50 15.67
N ILE A 292 -16.44 -11.33 16.29
CA ILE A 292 -16.98 -10.11 15.68
C ILE A 292 -15.93 -9.02 15.43
N MET A 293 -14.79 -9.08 16.10
CA MET A 293 -13.78 -8.01 16.06
C MET A 293 -12.37 -8.59 16.08
N ARG A 294 -11.50 -7.97 15.27
CA ARG A 294 -10.05 -8.16 15.33
C ARG A 294 -9.38 -6.80 15.44
N PHE A 295 -8.50 -6.64 16.42
CA PHE A 295 -7.70 -5.43 16.61
C PHE A 295 -6.23 -5.79 16.57
N GLY A 296 -5.44 -5.08 15.79
CA GLY A 296 -4.02 -5.30 15.60
C GLY A 296 -3.22 -4.02 15.74
N TYR A 297 -2.04 -4.14 16.34
CA TYR A 297 -1.02 -3.10 16.37
C TYR A 297 0.27 -3.67 15.80
N SER A 298 0.95 -2.89 14.96
CA SER A 298 2.29 -3.20 14.48
C SER A 298 3.23 -2.03 14.65
N TYR A 299 4.50 -2.38 14.85
CA TYR A 299 5.62 -1.44 14.90
C TYR A 299 6.69 -1.88 13.90
N ASP A 300 7.03 -0.98 12.97
CA ASP A 300 8.09 -1.18 12.00
C ASP A 300 9.40 -0.61 12.59
N ILE A 301 10.34 -1.49 12.88
CA ILE A 301 11.68 -1.15 13.31
C ILE A 301 12.51 -0.93 12.05
N THR A 302 12.80 0.33 11.72
CA THR A 302 13.67 0.69 10.59
C THR A 302 15.06 0.13 10.83
N ILE A 303 15.58 -0.68 9.89
CA ILE A 303 16.93 -1.27 9.94
C ILE A 303 17.85 -0.74 8.83
N SER A 304 17.37 0.25 8.07
CA SER A 304 18.17 1.00 7.09
C SER A 304 19.05 2.04 7.80
N GLU A 305 19.91 2.72 7.04
CA GLU A 305 20.81 3.77 7.54
C GLU A 305 20.06 4.98 8.16
N LEU A 306 18.76 5.11 7.90
CA LEU A 306 17.90 6.13 8.49
C LEU A 306 17.53 5.89 9.97
N THR A 307 17.93 4.77 10.54
CA THR A 307 17.79 4.47 11.99
C THR A 307 18.81 5.32 12.78
N PRO A 308 18.46 5.95 13.89
CA PRO A 308 17.23 5.99 14.71
C PRO A 308 16.37 7.24 14.51
N ALA A 309 16.69 8.10 13.53
CA ALA A 309 16.10 9.44 13.39
C ALA A 309 14.60 9.44 13.05
N THR A 310 14.09 8.34 12.50
CA THR A 310 12.71 8.31 11.95
C THR A 310 11.63 7.98 12.98
N GLY A 311 11.97 7.30 14.08
CA GLY A 311 10.98 6.76 15.02
C GLY A 311 10.16 5.57 14.47
N GLY A 312 10.58 4.96 13.33
CA GLY A 312 9.93 3.82 12.73
C GLY A 312 8.54 4.12 12.15
N ALA A 313 7.63 3.14 12.19
CA ALA A 313 6.23 3.36 11.83
C ALA A 313 5.29 2.59 12.76
N HIS A 314 4.20 3.24 13.13
CA HIS A 314 3.13 2.68 13.97
C HIS A 314 1.90 2.46 13.12
N GLU A 315 1.28 1.29 13.23
CA GLU A 315 0.04 1.00 12.51
C GLU A 315 -0.97 0.30 13.41
N LEU A 316 -2.20 0.80 13.36
CA LEU A 316 -3.37 0.24 14.04
C LEU A 316 -4.34 -0.28 12.99
N SER A 317 -4.91 -1.45 13.23
CA SER A 317 -5.97 -1.99 12.39
C SER A 317 -7.13 -2.51 13.24
N MET A 318 -8.34 -2.29 12.77
CA MET A 318 -9.55 -2.84 13.36
C MET A 318 -10.42 -3.43 12.27
N THR A 319 -10.83 -4.68 12.44
CA THR A 319 -11.77 -5.37 11.57
C THR A 319 -13.02 -5.68 12.36
N LEU A 320 -14.17 -5.30 11.83
CA LEU A 320 -15.49 -5.64 12.36
C LEU A 320 -16.21 -6.58 11.39
N LYS A 321 -16.73 -7.69 11.89
CA LYS A 321 -17.55 -8.65 11.16
C LYS A 321 -18.98 -8.55 11.65
N PHE A 322 -19.88 -8.31 10.71
CA PHE A 322 -21.32 -8.21 11.04
C PHE A 322 -21.99 -9.56 10.88
N ASP A 323 -23.14 -9.72 11.53
CA ASP A 323 -23.89 -10.97 11.50
C ASP A 323 -24.25 -11.40 10.08
N CYS A 324 -23.93 -12.62 9.78
CA CYS A 324 -24.29 -13.29 8.53
C CYS A 324 -25.61 -14.04 8.70
N LYS A 325 -26.64 -13.63 8.01
CA LYS A 325 -27.80 -14.51 7.81
C LYS A 325 -27.42 -15.64 6.87
N SER A 326 -27.01 -16.79 7.42
CA SER A 326 -26.73 -17.99 6.67
C SER A 326 -28.00 -18.48 5.99
N LYS A 327 -28.23 -18.10 4.74
CA LYS A 327 -29.19 -18.84 3.91
C LYS A 327 -28.59 -20.21 3.62
N LYS A 328 -29.24 -21.27 4.07
CA LYS A 328 -28.91 -22.67 3.74
C LYS A 328 -29.03 -22.85 2.23
N GLY A 329 -27.94 -22.67 1.50
CA GLY A 329 -27.85 -22.91 0.05
C GLY A 329 -27.23 -24.27 -0.23
N LYS A 330 -27.68 -24.94 -1.30
CA LYS A 330 -27.20 -26.27 -1.72
C LYS A 330 -25.71 -26.35 -2.07
N PHE A 331 -25.03 -25.25 -2.32
CA PHE A 331 -23.59 -25.21 -2.63
C PHE A 331 -22.81 -24.54 -1.48
N ARG A 332 -22.00 -25.33 -0.79
CA ARG A 332 -21.02 -24.84 0.19
C ARG A 332 -19.86 -24.21 -0.56
N LYS A 333 -19.90 -22.91 -0.80
CA LYS A 333 -18.73 -22.15 -1.28
C LYS A 333 -17.63 -22.23 -0.23
N ILE A 334 -16.40 -22.50 -0.66
CA ILE A 334 -15.23 -22.56 0.20
C ILE A 334 -14.95 -21.14 0.68
N PRO A 335 -14.80 -20.88 2.00
CA PRO A 335 -14.32 -19.58 2.48
C PRO A 335 -12.84 -19.42 2.12
N CYS A 336 -12.42 -18.20 1.76
CA CYS A 336 -11.02 -17.89 1.65
C CYS A 336 -10.37 -17.99 3.04
N PRO A 337 -9.18 -18.58 3.19
CA PRO A 337 -8.49 -18.55 4.46
C PRO A 337 -8.21 -17.09 4.85
N THR A 338 -8.80 -16.68 5.96
CA THR A 338 -8.49 -15.39 6.58
C THR A 338 -7.20 -15.53 7.39
N PHE A 339 -6.40 -14.50 7.36
CA PHE A 339 -5.13 -14.41 8.08
C PHE A 339 -5.32 -14.47 9.61
#